data_fe4bebe108f1b0d49e0361d421db90da
#
_entry.id   fe4bebe108f1b0d49e0361d421db90da
#
_cell.length_a   1.000
_cell.length_b   1.000
_cell.length_c   1.000
_cell.angle_alpha   90.00
_cell.angle_beta   90.00
_cell.angle_gamma   90.00
#
_symmetry.space_group_name_H-M   'P 1'
#
loop_
_entity.id
_entity.type
_entity.pdbx_description
1 polymer ?
#
loop_
_entity_poly.entity_id
_entity_poly.type
_entity_poly.pdbx_seq_one_letter_code
_entity_poly.pdbx_strand_id
1 'polypeptide(L)'
;MAVGKNKRLTKGGKKGAKKEVADPFSKKGWYDVKAPAMFNIRNIGKTLVTRTQGTKIASDGLKGRVFEVSLADLQNDEVAFRKFKLITEDVQGKNCLTDFHGVDLTRDKMCFMVKKWQTMTEAHVDVKTTDGYLLRLFCVGFTKKRNNQIRKTSYAQHQQVRQIRKKMMEIMTREVQTNDLKEVVXXXXXXXXXXXXXXXXXXXXINSMMSLLEKQEC
;
A
#
# COMPACT_ATOMS: atom_id res chain seq x y z
N MET A 1 6.53 48.05 62.14
CA MET A 1 5.63 48.12 60.98
C MET A 1 5.73 46.79 60.17
N ALA A 2 4.66 46.06 60.22
CA ALA A 2 4.64 44.73 59.54
C ALA A 2 4.36 44.90 58.03
N VAL A 3 5.34 44.65 57.29
CA VAL A 3 5.17 44.60 55.81
C VAL A 3 4.43 43.35 55.49
N GLY A 4 3.22 43.53 55.00
CA GLY A 4 2.41 42.38 54.59
C GLY A 4 3.13 41.53 53.54
N LYS A 5 3.41 40.29 53.88
CA LYS A 5 3.94 39.34 52.95
C LYS A 5 2.90 39.15 51.89
N ASN A 6 3.23 39.52 50.64
CA ASN A 6 2.46 39.19 49.49
C ASN A 6 2.43 37.69 49.39
N LYS A 7 1.39 37.07 49.88
CA LYS A 7 1.12 35.69 49.65
C LYS A 7 0.87 35.56 48.17
N ARG A 8 1.84 35.02 47.49
CA ARG A 8 1.63 34.55 46.10
C ARG A 8 0.40 33.67 46.14
N LEU A 9 -0.64 34.17 45.51
CA LEU A 9 -1.78 33.34 45.21
C LEU A 9 -1.30 32.20 44.33
N THR A 10 -0.89 31.14 44.99
CA THR A 10 -0.61 29.91 44.27
C THR A 10 -1.88 29.53 43.52
N LYS A 11 -1.73 29.22 42.25
CA LYS A 11 -2.80 28.69 41.43
C LYS A 11 -3.31 27.33 41.95
N GLY A 12 -3.19 27.10 43.24
CA GLY A 12 -3.65 25.90 43.90
C GLY A 12 -5.10 25.93 44.32
N GLY A 13 -5.78 27.04 44.04
CA GLY A 13 -7.20 27.16 44.36
C GLY A 13 -8.13 26.43 43.39
N LYS A 14 -7.59 25.69 42.43
CA LYS A 14 -8.40 24.92 41.52
C LYS A 14 -8.45 23.44 41.90
N LYS A 15 -8.24 23.13 43.15
CA LYS A 15 -8.37 21.75 43.64
C LYS A 15 -9.80 21.25 43.67
N GLY A 16 -10.75 22.07 43.25
CA GLY A 16 -12.15 21.67 43.25
C GLY A 16 -12.75 21.46 41.84
N ALA A 17 -12.04 21.86 40.80
CA ALA A 17 -12.53 21.66 39.45
C ALA A 17 -11.95 20.35 38.92
N LYS A 18 -12.62 19.27 39.21
CA LYS A 18 -12.37 18.02 38.44
C LYS A 18 -12.66 18.35 37.00
N LYS A 19 -11.61 18.42 36.19
CA LYS A 19 -11.78 18.47 34.76
C LYS A 19 -12.58 17.24 34.38
N GLU A 20 -13.82 17.44 34.01
CA GLU A 20 -14.62 16.37 33.49
C GLU A 20 -13.86 15.80 32.27
N VAL A 21 -13.41 14.57 32.40
CA VAL A 21 -12.76 13.89 31.30
C VAL A 21 -13.87 13.51 30.31
N ALA A 22 -14.04 14.36 29.29
CA ALA A 22 -15.01 14.06 28.25
C ALA A 22 -14.49 12.85 27.43
N ASP A 23 -15.34 11.84 27.29
CA ASP A 23 -15.02 10.67 26.47
C ASP A 23 -14.99 11.11 24.99
N PRO A 24 -13.83 11.10 24.33
CA PRO A 24 -13.78 11.54 22.93
C PRO A 24 -14.58 10.63 22.00
N PHE A 25 -14.81 9.37 22.34
CA PHE A 25 -15.56 8.43 21.50
C PHE A 25 -17.06 8.73 21.46
N SER A 26 -17.59 9.45 22.45
CA SER A 26 -18.99 9.83 22.46
C SER A 26 -19.32 10.85 21.36
N LYS A 27 -18.32 11.57 20.87
CA LYS A 27 -18.48 12.60 19.83
C LYS A 27 -18.12 12.10 18.43
N LYS A 28 -17.89 10.81 18.27
CA LYS A 28 -17.45 10.23 16.98
C LYS A 28 -18.58 9.42 16.34
N GLY A 29 -18.52 9.34 15.04
CA GLY A 29 -19.46 8.53 14.26
C GLY A 29 -18.73 7.54 13.37
N TRP A 30 -19.42 6.46 13.04
CA TRP A 30 -18.88 5.40 12.20
C TRP A 30 -19.26 5.61 10.75
N TYR A 31 -18.32 5.41 9.85
CA TYR A 31 -18.53 5.44 8.41
C TYR A 31 -18.04 4.13 7.80
N ASP A 32 -18.78 3.62 6.83
CA ASP A 32 -18.42 2.42 6.10
C ASP A 32 -17.39 2.76 5.01
N VAL A 33 -16.40 1.91 4.84
CA VAL A 33 -15.38 2.06 3.80
C VAL A 33 -15.73 1.12 2.66
N LYS A 34 -15.85 1.66 1.45
CA LYS A 34 -16.22 0.90 0.25
C LYS A 34 -15.04 0.86 -0.73
N ALA A 35 -14.72 -0.34 -1.18
CA ALA A 35 -13.66 -0.54 -2.16
C ALA A 35 -14.13 -0.11 -3.55
N PRO A 36 -13.19 0.17 -4.50
CA PRO A 36 -13.57 0.46 -5.87
C PRO A 36 -14.35 -0.69 -6.52
N ALA A 37 -15.09 -0.38 -7.58
CA ALA A 37 -15.96 -1.35 -8.27
C ALA A 37 -15.18 -2.49 -8.92
N MET A 38 -13.88 -2.33 -9.12
CA MET A 38 -13.05 -3.38 -9.72
C MET A 38 -12.87 -4.60 -8.82
N PHE A 39 -13.14 -4.47 -7.54
CA PHE A 39 -13.02 -5.57 -6.58
C PHE A 39 -14.39 -6.20 -6.32
N ASN A 40 -14.43 -7.51 -6.10
CA ASN A 40 -15.66 -8.26 -5.87
C ASN A 40 -16.31 -7.91 -4.54
N ILE A 41 -15.51 -7.78 -3.49
CA ILE A 41 -16.02 -7.41 -2.16
C ILE A 41 -15.84 -5.90 -2.00
N ARG A 42 -16.98 -5.19 -1.88
CA ARG A 42 -16.96 -3.73 -1.78
C ARG A 42 -16.83 -3.24 -0.35
N ASN A 43 -17.40 -3.96 0.61
CA ASN A 43 -17.44 -3.54 2.01
C ASN A 43 -16.20 -4.08 2.75
N ILE A 44 -15.27 -3.20 3.06
CA ILE A 44 -13.98 -3.60 3.64
C ILE A 44 -13.85 -3.28 5.13
N GLY A 45 -14.75 -2.47 5.68
CA GLY A 45 -14.69 -2.17 7.10
C GLY A 45 -15.33 -0.84 7.43
N LYS A 46 -15.01 -0.35 8.61
CA LYS A 46 -15.54 0.91 9.13
C LYS A 46 -14.43 1.78 9.68
N THR A 47 -14.63 3.08 9.64
CA THR A 47 -13.70 4.04 10.19
C THR A 47 -14.43 5.04 11.08
N LEU A 48 -13.73 5.55 12.07
CA LEU A 48 -14.28 6.45 13.07
C LEU A 48 -13.82 7.87 12.76
N VAL A 49 -14.73 8.82 12.86
CA VAL A 49 -14.41 10.24 12.64
C VAL A 49 -15.24 11.10 13.60
N THR A 50 -14.70 12.22 14.00
CA THR A 50 -15.42 13.21 14.83
C THR A 50 -16.59 13.80 14.02
N ARG A 51 -17.78 13.83 14.64
CA ARG A 51 -18.96 14.38 13.99
C ARG A 51 -18.74 15.85 13.65
N THR A 52 -19.43 16.32 12.62
CA THR A 52 -19.35 17.71 12.16
C THR A 52 -19.69 18.67 13.31
N GLN A 53 -18.80 19.59 13.59
CA GLN A 53 -18.98 20.63 14.61
C GLN A 53 -18.48 21.96 14.05
N GLY A 54 -19.38 22.89 13.80
CA GLY A 54 -19.03 24.21 13.28
C GLY A 54 -18.31 24.13 11.94
N THR A 55 -17.09 24.64 11.88
CA THR A 55 -16.29 24.66 10.66
C THR A 55 -15.59 23.32 10.35
N LYS A 56 -15.53 22.42 11.32
CA LYS A 56 -14.89 21.11 11.15
C LYS A 56 -15.90 20.12 10.61
N ILE A 57 -15.78 19.80 9.33
CA ILE A 57 -16.70 18.92 8.62
C ILE A 57 -16.14 17.49 8.66
N ALA A 58 -16.99 16.51 8.96
CA ALA A 58 -16.58 15.12 9.09
C ALA A 58 -16.01 14.55 7.77
N SER A 59 -16.58 14.92 6.63
CA SER A 59 -16.11 14.47 5.33
C SER A 59 -14.68 14.93 5.04
N ASP A 60 -14.31 16.12 5.48
CA ASP A 60 -12.95 16.63 5.30
C ASP A 60 -11.94 15.84 6.12
N GLY A 61 -12.37 15.32 7.27
CA GLY A 61 -11.54 14.47 8.10
C GLY A 61 -11.41 13.04 7.58
N LEU A 62 -12.29 12.63 6.67
CA LEU A 62 -12.26 11.31 6.05
C LEU A 62 -11.48 11.29 4.75
N LYS A 63 -11.55 12.37 3.98
CA LYS A 63 -10.85 12.44 2.68
C LYS A 63 -9.33 12.37 2.91
N GLY A 64 -8.68 11.58 2.10
CA GLY A 64 -7.23 11.39 2.15
C GLY A 64 -6.78 10.27 3.07
N ARG A 65 -7.69 9.61 3.77
CA ARG A 65 -7.33 8.43 4.58
C ARG A 65 -6.95 7.27 3.67
N VAL A 66 -5.85 6.62 3.99
CA VAL A 66 -5.38 5.47 3.25
C VAL A 66 -5.61 4.21 4.09
N PHE A 67 -6.29 3.24 3.51
CA PHE A 67 -6.60 1.96 4.16
C PHE A 67 -5.78 0.86 3.50
N GLU A 68 -5.13 0.05 4.31
CA GLU A 68 -4.40 -1.12 3.83
C GLU A 68 -5.30 -2.34 3.96
N VAL A 69 -5.56 -2.99 2.85
CA VAL A 69 -6.47 -4.14 2.78
C VAL A 69 -5.77 -5.27 2.04
N SER A 70 -5.90 -6.48 2.56
CA SER A 70 -5.36 -7.67 1.90
C SER A 70 -6.17 -8.00 0.64
N LEU A 71 -5.51 -8.48 -0.39
CA LEU A 71 -6.18 -8.93 -1.61
C LEU A 71 -7.14 -10.10 -1.32
N ALA A 72 -6.82 -10.94 -0.35
CA ALA A 72 -7.68 -12.03 0.07
C ALA A 72 -9.05 -11.54 0.55
N ASP A 73 -9.07 -10.39 1.23
CA ASP A 73 -10.32 -9.78 1.71
C ASP A 73 -11.10 -9.09 0.59
N LEU A 74 -10.42 -8.66 -0.47
CA LEU A 74 -11.06 -7.94 -1.58
C LEU A 74 -11.61 -8.87 -2.65
N GLN A 75 -10.97 -10.01 -2.88
CA GLN A 75 -11.30 -10.91 -4.00
C GLN A 75 -11.63 -12.33 -3.57
N ASN A 76 -11.69 -12.61 -2.27
CA ASN A 76 -11.85 -13.99 -1.77
C ASN A 76 -10.76 -14.92 -2.34
N ASP A 77 -9.58 -14.40 -2.52
CA ASP A 77 -8.45 -15.11 -3.08
C ASP A 77 -7.54 -15.61 -1.97
N GLU A 78 -6.74 -16.64 -2.26
CA GLU A 78 -5.79 -17.19 -1.30
C GLU A 78 -4.55 -16.30 -1.13
N VAL A 79 -4.35 -15.33 -2.02
CA VAL A 79 -3.17 -14.45 -2.01
C VAL A 79 -3.35 -13.37 -0.94
N ALA A 80 -2.91 -13.66 0.28
CA ALA A 80 -3.04 -12.74 1.41
C ALA A 80 -1.83 -11.81 1.56
N PHE A 81 -0.71 -12.13 0.90
CA PHE A 81 0.53 -11.37 1.05
C PHE A 81 0.56 -10.07 0.22
N ARG A 82 -0.40 -9.87 -0.66
CA ARG A 82 -0.54 -8.59 -1.39
C ARG A 82 -1.51 -7.70 -0.64
N LYS A 83 -1.03 -6.54 -0.20
CA LYS A 83 -1.88 -5.57 0.48
C LYS A 83 -2.06 -4.36 -0.42
N PHE A 84 -3.32 -3.98 -0.60
CA PHE A 84 -3.70 -2.84 -1.42
C PHE A 84 -3.91 -1.63 -0.52
N LYS A 85 -3.44 -0.49 -0.97
CA LYS A 85 -3.68 0.79 -0.33
C LYS A 85 -4.82 1.48 -1.08
N LEU A 86 -5.87 1.82 -0.36
CA LEU A 86 -7.05 2.48 -0.92
C LEU A 86 -7.22 3.82 -0.22
N ILE A 87 -7.27 4.89 -1.01
CA ILE A 87 -7.39 6.25 -0.48
C ILE A 87 -8.84 6.74 -0.64
N THR A 88 -9.37 7.37 0.41
CA THR A 88 -10.71 7.94 0.37
C THR A 88 -10.72 9.19 -0.51
N GLU A 89 -11.51 9.18 -1.56
CA GLU A 89 -11.65 10.31 -2.47
C GLU A 89 -12.93 11.09 -2.22
N ASP A 90 -14.02 10.40 -1.86
CA ASP A 90 -15.31 11.04 -1.66
C ASP A 90 -16.07 10.36 -0.54
N VAL A 91 -17.02 11.08 0.04
CA VAL A 91 -17.90 10.57 1.09
C VAL A 91 -19.33 10.81 0.65
N GLN A 92 -20.12 9.75 0.55
CA GLN A 92 -21.53 9.81 0.17
C GLN A 92 -22.36 9.19 1.30
N GLY A 93 -23.08 10.03 2.03
CA GLY A 93 -23.84 9.61 3.19
C GLY A 93 -22.91 9.08 4.27
N LYS A 94 -23.05 7.83 4.60
CA LYS A 94 -22.19 7.15 5.58
C LYS A 94 -21.14 6.25 4.93
N ASN A 95 -20.95 6.37 3.62
CA ASN A 95 -20.00 5.54 2.86
C ASN A 95 -18.80 6.38 2.41
N CYS A 96 -17.62 5.89 2.71
CA CYS A 96 -16.35 6.45 2.20
C CYS A 96 -16.00 5.73 0.90
N LEU A 97 -16.03 6.43 -0.20
CA LEU A 97 -15.67 5.87 -1.50
C LEU A 97 -14.16 5.99 -1.69
N THR A 98 -13.52 4.87 -1.94
CA THR A 98 -12.07 4.82 -2.06
C THR A 98 -11.64 4.56 -3.50
N ASP A 99 -10.40 4.88 -3.80
CA ASP A 99 -9.78 4.57 -5.07
C ASP A 99 -8.41 3.94 -4.83
N PHE A 100 -7.89 3.29 -5.85
CA PHE A 100 -6.60 2.64 -5.78
C PHE A 100 -5.48 3.66 -5.53
N HIS A 101 -4.65 3.41 -4.55
CA HIS A 101 -3.50 4.28 -4.22
C HIS A 101 -2.18 3.55 -4.44
N GLY A 102 -2.12 2.28 -4.15
CA GLY A 102 -0.89 1.51 -4.34
C GLY A 102 -1.06 0.06 -3.94
N VAL A 103 0.00 -0.70 -4.14
CA VAL A 103 0.07 -2.11 -3.77
C VAL A 103 1.45 -2.40 -3.17
N ASP A 104 1.51 -3.26 -2.20
CA ASP A 104 2.76 -3.64 -1.57
C ASP A 104 2.69 -5.11 -1.16
N LEU A 105 3.84 -5.69 -0.92
CA LEU A 105 3.94 -7.04 -0.36
C LEU A 105 4.09 -6.95 1.15
N THR A 106 3.54 -7.91 1.85
CA THR A 106 3.72 -7.98 3.30
C THR A 106 5.18 -8.30 3.62
N ARG A 107 5.63 -7.83 4.78
CA ARG A 107 7.02 -7.98 5.21
C ARG A 107 7.42 -9.44 5.35
N ASP A 108 6.51 -10.27 5.86
CA ASP A 108 6.76 -11.70 6.04
C ASP A 108 7.06 -12.39 4.70
N LYS A 109 6.32 -12.02 3.64
CA LYS A 109 6.53 -12.59 2.30
C LYS A 109 7.88 -12.17 1.74
N MET A 110 8.26 -10.91 1.89
CA MET A 110 9.57 -10.43 1.43
C MET A 110 10.70 -11.16 2.15
N CYS A 111 10.60 -11.29 3.47
CA CYS A 111 11.62 -11.99 4.26
C CYS A 111 11.69 -13.48 3.92
N PHE A 112 10.55 -14.08 3.60
CA PHE A 112 10.48 -15.49 3.20
C PHE A 112 11.19 -15.73 1.88
N MET A 113 11.08 -14.79 0.93
CA MET A 113 11.65 -14.94 -0.41
C MET A 113 13.17 -14.76 -0.43
N VAL A 114 13.70 -13.93 0.47
CA VAL A 114 15.15 -13.67 0.53
C VAL A 114 15.84 -14.86 1.20
N LYS A 115 16.67 -15.56 0.45
CA LYS A 115 17.37 -16.76 0.93
C LYS A 115 18.85 -16.70 0.56
N LYS A 116 19.66 -17.43 1.29
CA LYS A 116 21.08 -17.59 0.98
C LYS A 116 21.27 -18.43 -0.29
N TRP A 117 22.42 -18.31 -0.90
CA TRP A 117 22.90 -19.11 -2.02
C TRP A 117 22.17 -18.86 -3.33
N GLN A 118 21.54 -17.71 -3.44
CA GLN A 118 20.86 -17.25 -4.67
C GLN A 118 21.09 -15.76 -4.88
N THR A 119 20.93 -15.30 -6.11
CA THR A 119 21.07 -13.88 -6.45
C THR A 119 19.69 -13.23 -6.45
N MET A 120 19.59 -12.09 -5.78
CA MET A 120 18.40 -11.24 -5.83
C MET A 120 18.65 -10.09 -6.79
N THR A 121 17.76 -9.88 -7.73
CA THR A 121 17.82 -8.79 -8.70
C THR A 121 16.60 -7.90 -8.51
N GLU A 122 16.83 -6.62 -8.38
CA GLU A 122 15.76 -5.62 -8.23
C GLU A 122 15.78 -4.65 -9.40
N ALA A 123 14.62 -4.25 -9.84
CA ALA A 123 14.45 -3.24 -10.88
C ALA A 123 13.28 -2.34 -10.52
N HIS A 124 13.37 -1.09 -10.90
CA HIS A 124 12.28 -0.14 -10.72
C HIS A 124 12.18 0.75 -11.96
N VAL A 125 11.00 1.26 -12.20
CA VAL A 125 10.76 2.13 -13.35
C VAL A 125 9.58 3.07 -13.04
N ASP A 126 9.67 4.29 -13.51
CA ASP A 126 8.58 5.27 -13.44
C ASP A 126 7.93 5.30 -14.82
N VAL A 127 6.64 4.98 -14.86
CA VAL A 127 5.90 4.88 -16.13
C VAL A 127 4.58 5.63 -15.99
N LYS A 128 4.19 6.31 -17.05
CA LYS A 128 2.92 7.03 -17.11
C LYS A 128 1.89 6.19 -17.84
N THR A 129 0.70 6.07 -17.25
CA THR A 129 -0.42 5.34 -17.88
C THR A 129 -1.06 6.22 -18.96
N THR A 130 -1.95 5.62 -19.75
CA THR A 130 -2.70 6.35 -20.77
C THR A 130 -3.62 7.42 -20.14
N ASP A 131 -4.04 7.22 -18.90
CA ASP A 131 -4.88 8.16 -18.13
C ASP A 131 -4.08 9.36 -17.57
N GLY A 132 -2.75 9.31 -17.63
CA GLY A 132 -1.90 10.37 -17.11
C GLY A 132 -1.36 10.14 -15.71
N TYR A 133 -1.69 9.03 -15.06
CA TYR A 133 -1.14 8.72 -13.74
C TYR A 133 0.30 8.21 -13.85
N LEU A 134 1.14 8.73 -12.96
CA LEU A 134 2.53 8.28 -12.89
C LEU A 134 2.64 7.16 -11.85
N LEU A 135 3.14 6.01 -12.29
CA LEU A 135 3.33 4.84 -11.43
C LEU A 135 4.80 4.53 -11.28
N ARG A 136 5.23 4.25 -10.08
CA ARG A 136 6.55 3.69 -9.80
C ARG A 136 6.37 2.19 -9.54
N LEU A 137 6.94 1.40 -10.42
CA LEU A 137 6.84 -0.06 -10.37
C LEU A 137 8.14 -0.65 -9.87
N PHE A 138 8.03 -1.68 -9.06
CA PHE A 138 9.17 -2.41 -8.52
C PHE A 138 9.05 -3.88 -8.87
N CYS A 139 10.16 -4.48 -9.23
CA CYS A 139 10.21 -5.90 -9.57
C CYS A 139 11.39 -6.54 -8.86
N VAL A 140 11.14 -7.67 -8.20
CA VAL A 140 12.19 -8.43 -7.50
C VAL A 140 12.22 -9.82 -8.10
N GLY A 141 13.41 -10.26 -8.50
CA GLY A 141 13.62 -11.58 -9.07
C GLY A 141 14.68 -12.34 -8.31
N PHE A 142 14.50 -13.65 -8.23
CA PHE A 142 15.45 -14.55 -7.56
C PHE A 142 15.85 -15.66 -8.50
N THR A 143 17.13 -16.01 -8.50
CA THR A 143 17.61 -17.14 -9.29
C THR A 143 17.22 -18.43 -8.58
N LYS A 144 16.88 -19.45 -9.37
CA LYS A 144 16.42 -20.73 -8.87
C LYS A 144 17.40 -21.82 -9.24
N LYS A 145 17.70 -22.69 -8.29
CA LYS A 145 18.51 -23.87 -8.53
C LYS A 145 17.74 -24.85 -9.42
N ARG A 146 18.39 -25.35 -10.43
CA ARG A 146 17.77 -26.35 -11.33
C ARG A 146 17.64 -27.69 -10.61
N ASN A 147 16.69 -28.48 -11.08
CA ASN A 147 16.55 -29.86 -10.60
C ASN A 147 17.84 -30.58 -10.88
N ASN A 148 18.32 -31.48 -10.29
CA ASN A 148 19.55 -32.24 -10.55
C ASN A 148 20.84 -31.40 -10.53
N GLN A 149 20.77 -30.15 -10.04
CA GLN A 149 21.99 -29.35 -9.92
C GLN A 149 22.79 -29.79 -8.68
N ILE A 150 24.06 -30.08 -8.91
CA ILE A 150 24.95 -30.54 -7.83
C ILE A 150 25.48 -29.35 -7.02
N ARG A 151 25.79 -28.24 -7.71
CA ARG A 151 26.32 -27.04 -7.06
C ARG A 151 25.31 -26.45 -6.07
N LYS A 152 25.78 -26.11 -4.89
CA LYS A 152 24.94 -25.53 -3.83
C LYS A 152 24.43 -24.15 -4.20
N THR A 153 25.25 -23.33 -4.85
CA THR A 153 24.92 -21.95 -5.19
C THR A 153 24.25 -21.86 -6.57
N SER A 154 23.38 -20.88 -6.72
CA SER A 154 22.73 -20.58 -7.98
C SER A 154 22.90 -19.11 -8.33
N TYR A 155 24.13 -18.61 -8.22
CA TYR A 155 24.43 -17.21 -8.48
C TYR A 155 24.46 -16.90 -9.98
N ALA A 156 24.01 -15.71 -10.31
CA ALA A 156 24.10 -15.17 -11.68
C ALA A 156 25.30 -14.23 -11.76
N GLN A 157 25.96 -14.24 -12.91
CA GLN A 157 27.06 -13.32 -13.19
C GLN A 157 26.55 -11.90 -13.36
N HIS A 158 27.42 -10.93 -13.14
CA HIS A 158 27.06 -9.52 -13.17
C HIS A 158 26.40 -9.10 -14.51
N GLN A 159 26.93 -9.60 -15.61
CA GLN A 159 26.36 -9.29 -16.92
C GLN A 159 24.96 -9.87 -17.10
N GLN A 160 24.74 -11.07 -16.58
CA GLN A 160 23.43 -11.71 -16.60
C GLN A 160 22.42 -10.90 -15.78
N VAL A 161 22.82 -10.40 -14.61
CA VAL A 161 21.98 -9.57 -13.75
C VAL A 161 21.57 -8.28 -14.49
N ARG A 162 22.53 -7.66 -15.20
CA ARG A 162 22.25 -6.45 -15.98
C ARG A 162 21.24 -6.70 -17.09
N GLN A 163 21.37 -7.82 -17.79
CA GLN A 163 20.43 -8.21 -18.85
C GLN A 163 19.05 -8.48 -18.29
N ILE A 164 18.97 -9.16 -17.15
CA ILE A 164 17.70 -9.46 -16.48
C ILE A 164 17.01 -8.15 -16.08
N ARG A 165 17.75 -7.25 -15.47
CA ARG A 165 17.21 -5.95 -15.02
C ARG A 165 16.69 -5.13 -16.21
N LYS A 166 17.42 -5.12 -17.30
CA LYS A 166 17.00 -4.44 -18.54
C LYS A 166 15.68 -5.01 -19.06
N LYS A 167 15.57 -6.34 -19.05
CA LYS A 167 14.35 -7.01 -19.53
C LYS A 167 13.15 -6.75 -18.59
N MET A 168 13.40 -6.73 -17.29
CA MET A 168 12.37 -6.40 -16.31
C MET A 168 11.79 -5.01 -16.56
N MET A 169 12.66 -4.02 -16.74
CA MET A 169 12.24 -2.63 -16.98
C MET A 169 11.49 -2.50 -18.32
N GLU A 170 11.95 -3.19 -19.34
CA GLU A 170 11.30 -3.20 -20.66
C GLU A 170 9.87 -3.73 -20.57
N ILE A 171 9.67 -4.86 -19.87
CA ILE A 171 8.35 -5.48 -19.72
C ILE A 171 7.42 -4.58 -18.92
N MET A 172 7.89 -4.05 -17.77
CA MET A 172 7.07 -3.17 -16.94
C MET A 172 6.62 -1.92 -17.70
N THR A 173 7.54 -1.31 -18.45
CA THR A 173 7.25 -0.12 -19.24
C THR A 173 6.20 -0.43 -20.32
N ARG A 174 6.38 -1.52 -21.06
CA ARG A 174 5.46 -1.90 -22.13
C ARG A 174 4.04 -2.15 -21.59
N GLU A 175 3.94 -2.88 -20.49
CA GLU A 175 2.64 -3.26 -19.94
C GLU A 175 1.85 -2.09 -19.38
N VAL A 176 2.54 -1.08 -18.84
CA VAL A 176 1.86 0.07 -18.23
C VAL A 176 1.55 1.16 -19.25
N GLN A 177 2.45 1.44 -20.20
CA GLN A 177 2.26 2.52 -21.18
C GLN A 177 1.05 2.33 -22.08
N THR A 178 0.65 1.10 -22.32
CA THR A 178 -0.43 0.76 -23.24
C THR A 178 -1.80 0.65 -22.57
N ASN A 179 -1.86 0.75 -21.25
CA ASN A 179 -3.09 0.47 -20.48
C ASN A 179 -3.49 1.61 -19.56
N ASP A 180 -4.78 1.66 -19.23
CA ASP A 180 -5.33 2.53 -18.18
C ASP A 180 -4.93 2.04 -16.79
N LEU A 181 -5.11 2.90 -15.80
CA LEU A 181 -4.86 2.52 -14.41
C LEU A 181 -5.71 1.32 -13.98
N LYS A 182 -6.97 1.27 -14.37
CA LYS A 182 -7.86 0.15 -14.04
C LYS A 182 -7.34 -1.17 -14.62
N GLU A 183 -6.91 -1.13 -15.85
CA GLU A 183 -6.36 -2.31 -16.53
C GLU A 183 -5.04 -2.76 -15.90
N VAL A 184 -4.23 -1.82 -15.52
CA VAL A 184 -2.95 -2.11 -14.85
C VAL A 184 -3.20 -2.77 -13.49
N VAL A 185 -4.12 -2.26 -12.74
CA VAL A 185 -4.49 -2.85 -11.44
C VAL A 185 -5.07 -4.26 -11.59
N UNK A 186 -5.84 -4.44 -12.47
CA UNK A 186 -6.45 -5.69 -12.77
C UNK A 186 -5.45 -6.68 -13.27
N UNK A 187 -4.51 -6.14 -14.03
CA UNK A 187 -3.50 -6.96 -14.64
C UNK A 187 -2.38 -7.22 -13.64
N UNK A 188 -2.08 -6.25 -12.95
CA UNK A 188 -1.05 -6.31 -12.00
C UNK A 188 -1.47 -6.98 -10.72
N UNK A 189 -2.57 -6.77 -10.39
CA UNK A 189 -3.10 -7.22 -9.14
C UNK A 189 -3.78 -8.59 -9.20
N UNK A 190 -4.42 -8.78 -10.12
CA UNK A 190 -5.21 -10.01 -10.19
C UNK A 190 -4.48 -11.10 -10.89
N UNK A 191 -3.91 -10.71 -11.73
CA UNK A 191 -3.18 -11.73 -12.48
C UNK A 191 -1.74 -11.60 -12.29
N UNK A 192 -1.26 -12.31 -12.01
CA UNK A 192 0.17 -12.38 -12.01
C UNK A 192 0.74 -12.33 -13.42
N UNK A 193 0.11 -11.76 -14.22
CA UNK A 193 0.49 -11.60 -15.57
C UNK A 193 1.85 -10.98 -15.76
N UNK A 194 2.20 -10.20 -15.11
CA UNK A 194 3.50 -9.60 -15.05
C UNK A 194 4.55 -10.59 -14.56
N UNK A 195 4.19 -11.27 -13.75
CA UNK A 195 5.05 -12.29 -13.23
C UNK A 195 5.28 -13.39 -14.26
N UNK A 196 4.38 -13.61 -14.87
CA UNK A 196 4.44 -14.60 -15.94
C UNK A 196 5.23 -14.08 -17.11
N UNK A 197 5.09 -13.01 -17.33
CA UNK A 197 5.84 -12.40 -18.37
C UNK A 197 7.29 -12.23 -17.99
N UNK A 198 7.58 -12.01 -16.97
CA UNK A 198 8.92 -11.93 -16.48
C UNK A 198 9.56 -13.31 -16.37
N UNK A 199 8.84 -14.11 -16.04
CA UNK A 199 9.34 -15.45 -15.93
C UNK A 199 9.61 -16.08 -17.30
N UNK A 200 8.98 -15.75 -18.05
CA UNK A 200 9.13 -16.26 -19.40
C UNK A 200 10.28 -15.60 -20.13
N UNK A 201 10.45 -14.57 -19.88
CA UNK A 201 11.51 -13.84 -20.51
C UNK A 201 12.85 -14.08 -19.85
N UNK A 202 12.88 -14.24 -18.76
CA UNK A 202 14.11 -14.43 -18.09
C UNK A 202 14.42 -15.91 -18.00
N UNK A 203 14.46 -16.39 -18.75
CA UNK A 203 14.73 -17.72 -18.91
C UNK A 203 14.85 -18.43 -17.66
N UNK A 204 14.34 -19.06 -17.46
CA UNK A 204 14.37 -19.96 -16.51
C UNK A 204 14.80 -19.73 -15.16
N UNK A 205 14.87 -19.60 -14.55
CA UNK A 205 15.19 -19.64 -13.21
C UNK A 205 14.90 -18.41 -12.46
N ILE A 206 14.13 -17.63 -12.84
CA ILE A 206 13.88 -16.44 -12.04
C ILE A 206 12.42 -16.46 -11.62
N ASN A 207 12.22 -16.54 -10.31
CA ASN A 207 10.91 -16.29 -9.72
C ASN A 207 10.80 -14.77 -9.51
N SER A 208 10.15 -14.11 -10.43
CA SER A 208 9.98 -12.67 -10.33
C SER A 208 8.65 -12.35 -9.64
N MET A 209 8.70 -11.37 -8.77
CA MET A 209 7.52 -10.87 -8.09
C MET A 209 7.48 -9.35 -8.22
N MET A 210 6.34 -8.87 -8.65
CA MET A 210 6.17 -7.45 -8.93
C MET A 210 5.41 -6.78 -7.80
N SER A 211 5.93 -5.70 -7.29
CA SER A 211 5.21 -4.86 -6.34
C SER A 211 5.05 -3.46 -6.92
N LEU A 212 3.87 -2.94 -6.74
CA LEU A 212 3.49 -1.61 -7.22
C LEU A 212 3.41 -0.70 -6.01
N LEU A 213 4.13 0.41 -6.02
CA LEU A 213 4.27 1.15 -4.79
C LEU A 213 3.52 2.48 -4.72
N GLU A 214 3.35 3.21 -5.77
CA GLU A 214 2.73 4.52 -5.60
C GLU A 214 2.11 5.08 -6.87
N LYS A 215 0.87 5.52 -6.73
CA LYS A 215 0.17 6.31 -7.72
C LYS A 215 0.46 7.79 -7.41
N GLN A 216 1.05 8.50 -8.34
CA GLN A 216 1.23 9.94 -8.21
C GLN A 216 0.37 10.64 -9.25
N GLU A 217 -0.42 11.57 -8.79
CA GLU A 217 -1.21 12.41 -9.68
C GLU A 217 -0.32 13.57 -10.15
N CYS A 218 -0.34 13.84 -11.45
CA CYS A 218 0.35 14.98 -12.04
C CYS A 218 -0.54 16.22 -12.03
#